data_59d5e90721b75a5f3252ab0cb5e84c4a
#
_entry.id   59d5e90721b75a5f3252ab0cb5e84c4a
#
_cell.length_a   1.000
_cell.length_b   1.000
_cell.length_c   1.000
_cell.angle_alpha   90.00
_cell.angle_beta   90.00
_cell.angle_gamma   90.00
#
_symmetry.space_group_name_H-M   'P 1'
#
loop_
_entity.id
_entity.type
_entity.pdbx_description
1 polymer ?
#
loop_
_entity_poly.entity_id
_entity_poly.type
_entity_poly.pdbx_seq_one_letter_code
_entity_poly.pdbx_strand_id
1 'polypeptide(L)'
;MRNENLLSFLLIKRRILKLLAIKYAYSLIVLCGISFMACSDDDPVKKNPYLQTSTRAMLKEVVEVVFNNIDSNTDVTVDFGDGTVKEGKAATPITHAYTQSGDYTMLVTAGERVVQKRIRIYDLLALTEAMKQFRDADNKMVWAMTHRSHTTDKTIPENSISAVEAAINAGADVIECDTHLTSDGVVMVCHDQTINATTNGTGDITKMTYAEIQQYNLLDRNGRVTDEKMPTLEEFLKAGRGKIYFNLDYSPRTASTQEVMNVVKELDMMEQVFFYCNSSQKAEEVLSISKKAHVYTWAQSAYKPLVGLPGNYFVQYSYAEAQKKIME
;
A
#
# COMPACT_ATOMS: atom_id res chain seq x y z
N MET A 1 1.29 15.84 -41.30
CA MET A 1 2.09 15.49 -40.13
C MET A 1 2.45 16.69 -39.21
N ARG A 2 1.58 17.69 -39.02
CA ARG A 2 1.84 18.84 -38.11
C ARG A 2 0.74 19.07 -37.07
N ASN A 3 -0.36 18.32 -37.09
CA ASN A 3 -1.52 18.55 -36.18
C ASN A 3 -1.63 17.60 -34.98
N GLU A 4 -0.95 16.47 -34.95
CA GLU A 4 -1.06 15.52 -33.85
C GLU A 4 -0.23 15.93 -32.63
N ASN A 5 0.90 16.61 -32.83
CA ASN A 5 1.74 17.09 -31.72
C ASN A 5 1.14 18.29 -30.97
N LEU A 6 0.22 19.01 -31.59
CA LEU A 6 -0.46 20.15 -30.95
C LEU A 6 -1.60 19.68 -30.02
N LEU A 7 -2.25 18.57 -30.39
CA LEU A 7 -3.34 17.99 -29.59
C LEU A 7 -2.83 17.30 -28.32
N SER A 8 -1.71 16.62 -28.40
CA SER A 8 -1.05 15.98 -27.24
C SER A 8 -0.53 17.04 -26.24
N PHE A 9 0.04 18.14 -26.73
CA PHE A 9 0.52 19.25 -25.91
C PHE A 9 -0.64 20.00 -25.21
N LEU A 10 -1.79 20.12 -25.85
CA LEU A 10 -3.00 20.72 -25.28
C LEU A 10 -3.65 19.82 -24.22
N LEU A 11 -3.58 18.51 -24.37
CA LEU A 11 -4.09 17.55 -23.40
C LEU A 11 -3.24 17.50 -22.14
N ILE A 12 -1.92 17.59 -22.25
CA ILE A 12 -1.00 17.69 -21.12
C ILE A 12 -1.21 19.02 -20.36
N LYS A 13 -1.33 20.14 -21.07
CA LYS A 13 -1.65 21.44 -20.44
C LYS A 13 -3.00 21.43 -19.71
N ARG A 14 -4.03 20.80 -20.26
CA ARG A 14 -5.34 20.68 -19.60
C ARG A 14 -5.27 19.82 -18.33
N ARG A 15 -4.42 18.79 -18.26
CA ARG A 15 -4.21 17.98 -17.05
C ARG A 15 -3.45 18.74 -15.96
N ILE A 16 -2.40 19.49 -16.32
CA ILE A 16 -1.66 20.35 -15.38
C ILE A 16 -2.56 21.45 -14.83
N LEU A 17 -3.40 22.08 -15.67
CA LEU A 17 -4.37 23.07 -15.24
C LEU A 17 -5.48 22.50 -14.37
N LYS A 18 -5.92 21.25 -14.57
CA LYS A 18 -6.87 20.58 -13.66
C LYS A 18 -6.24 20.26 -12.31
N LEU A 19 -4.98 19.80 -12.27
CA LEU A 19 -4.23 19.56 -11.03
C LEU A 19 -3.95 20.87 -10.27
N LEU A 20 -3.68 21.97 -10.98
CA LEU A 20 -3.54 23.31 -10.38
C LEU A 20 -4.90 23.86 -9.92
N ALA A 21 -5.99 23.64 -10.66
CA ALA A 21 -7.33 24.06 -10.26
C ALA A 21 -7.82 23.34 -9.01
N ILE A 22 -7.49 22.06 -8.84
CA ILE A 22 -7.76 21.31 -7.60
C ILE A 22 -6.94 21.89 -6.43
N LYS A 23 -5.69 22.28 -6.66
CA LYS A 23 -4.84 22.92 -5.65
C LYS A 23 -5.33 24.33 -5.24
N TYR A 24 -5.95 25.07 -6.15
CA TYR A 24 -6.49 26.43 -5.90
C TYR A 24 -7.97 26.42 -5.45
N ALA A 25 -8.75 25.37 -5.74
CA ALA A 25 -10.11 25.21 -5.23
C ALA A 25 -10.14 25.06 -3.70
N TYR A 26 -9.08 24.51 -3.11
CA TYR A 26 -8.93 24.46 -1.64
C TYR A 26 -8.65 25.83 -1.00
N SER A 27 -8.21 26.83 -1.77
CA SER A 27 -7.92 28.18 -1.25
C SER A 27 -9.08 29.16 -1.37
N LEU A 28 -10.16 28.85 -2.10
CA LEU A 28 -11.28 29.78 -2.35
C LEU A 28 -12.56 29.46 -1.57
N ILE A 29 -12.58 28.39 -0.76
CA ILE A 29 -13.74 28.04 0.11
C ILE A 29 -13.64 28.72 1.50
N VAL A 30 -12.60 29.53 1.74
CA VAL A 30 -12.37 30.18 3.06
C VAL A 30 -13.09 31.53 3.21
N LEU A 31 -13.93 31.96 2.29
CA LEU A 31 -14.54 33.31 2.33
C LEU A 31 -16.08 33.37 2.27
N CYS A 32 -16.78 32.29 2.70
CA CYS A 32 -18.19 32.41 3.09
C CYS A 32 -18.37 31.86 4.49
N GLY A 33 -18.52 32.78 5.44
CA GLY A 33 -18.60 32.49 6.85
C GLY A 33 -19.83 31.65 7.24
N ILE A 34 -19.62 30.36 7.32
CA ILE A 34 -20.36 29.45 8.19
C ILE A 34 -19.28 28.61 8.82
N SER A 35 -19.03 28.81 10.12
CA SER A 35 -18.11 28.02 10.92
C SER A 35 -18.66 26.59 11.07
N PHE A 36 -18.47 25.76 10.08
CA PHE A 36 -18.45 24.33 10.29
C PHE A 36 -17.07 24.01 10.88
N MET A 37 -17.02 23.78 12.17
CA MET A 37 -15.94 23.03 12.78
C MET A 37 -16.00 21.59 12.23
N ALA A 38 -15.56 21.42 10.98
CA ALA A 38 -15.19 20.13 10.44
C ALA A 38 -13.83 19.79 11.06
N CYS A 39 -13.84 19.06 12.19
CA CYS A 39 -12.67 18.27 12.56
C CYS A 39 -12.46 17.25 11.44
N SER A 40 -11.52 17.53 10.54
CA SER A 40 -10.97 16.51 9.66
C SER A 40 -10.11 15.61 10.55
N ASP A 41 -10.62 14.44 10.88
CA ASP A 41 -9.89 13.40 11.64
C ASP A 41 -8.82 12.69 10.78
N ASP A 42 -8.27 13.35 9.78
CA ASP A 42 -7.11 12.88 9.00
C ASP A 42 -5.78 13.12 9.72
N ASP A 43 -5.81 13.62 10.98
CA ASP A 43 -4.65 13.70 11.86
C ASP A 43 -4.47 12.33 12.55
N PRO A 44 -3.41 11.55 12.22
CA PRO A 44 -3.17 10.24 12.79
C PRO A 44 -2.99 10.26 14.32
N VAL A 45 -2.89 11.46 14.92
CA VAL A 45 -2.63 11.64 16.36
C VAL A 45 -3.91 11.85 17.18
N LYS A 46 -5.04 12.23 16.57
CA LYS A 46 -6.30 12.45 17.31
C LYS A 46 -7.34 11.39 17.02
N LYS A 47 -7.28 10.26 17.75
CA LYS A 47 -8.40 9.30 17.79
C LYS A 47 -9.66 10.04 18.27
N ASN A 48 -10.74 9.99 17.47
CA ASN A 48 -12.02 10.51 17.91
C ASN A 48 -12.49 9.73 19.16
N PRO A 49 -12.65 10.37 20.34
CA PRO A 49 -12.96 9.67 21.57
C PRO A 49 -14.38 9.04 21.59
N TYR A 50 -15.23 9.41 20.63
CA TYR A 50 -16.63 9.01 20.58
C TYR A 50 -16.94 7.98 19.50
N LEU A 51 -16.05 7.80 18.52
CA LEU A 51 -16.28 6.95 17.36
C LEU A 51 -15.04 6.14 17.04
N GLN A 52 -15.22 4.82 16.94
CA GLN A 52 -14.21 3.91 16.41
C GLN A 52 -14.79 3.19 15.19
N THR A 53 -14.07 3.29 14.08
CA THR A 53 -14.40 2.56 12.85
C THR A 53 -13.13 2.47 11.98
N SER A 54 -13.13 1.52 11.05
CA SER A 54 -12.07 1.39 10.06
C SER A 54 -12.08 2.58 9.07
N THR A 55 -10.91 3.02 8.67
CA THR A 55 -10.73 3.97 7.55
C THR A 55 -10.56 3.26 6.19
N ARG A 56 -10.53 1.92 6.22
CA ARG A 56 -10.38 1.04 5.05
C ARG A 56 -10.97 -0.34 5.34
N ALA A 57 -11.47 -0.98 4.29
CA ALA A 57 -11.94 -2.36 4.33
C ALA A 57 -11.87 -3.00 2.93
N MET A 58 -11.94 -4.32 2.86
CA MET A 58 -12.12 -5.04 1.62
C MET A 58 -13.58 -4.99 1.17
N LEU A 59 -13.77 -5.13 -0.14
CA LEU A 59 -15.09 -5.32 -0.71
C LEU A 59 -15.78 -6.51 -0.03
N LYS A 60 -17.02 -6.30 0.45
CA LYS A 60 -17.82 -7.26 1.24
C LYS A 60 -17.30 -7.57 2.65
N GLU A 61 -16.19 -6.98 3.08
CA GLU A 61 -15.77 -7.03 4.48
C GLU A 61 -16.77 -6.24 5.35
N VAL A 62 -17.06 -6.77 6.53
CA VAL A 62 -17.96 -6.10 7.47
C VAL A 62 -17.21 -4.97 8.16
N VAL A 63 -17.67 -3.75 7.94
CA VAL A 63 -17.23 -2.55 8.64
C VAL A 63 -18.09 -2.34 9.85
N GLU A 64 -17.48 -2.15 11.02
CA GLU A 64 -18.16 -1.84 12.26
C GLU A 64 -17.97 -0.38 12.66
N VAL A 65 -19.04 0.25 13.09
CA VAL A 65 -19.05 1.58 13.70
C VAL A 65 -19.40 1.41 15.16
N VAL A 66 -18.40 1.62 16.04
CA VAL A 66 -18.51 1.46 17.49
C VAL A 66 -18.57 2.84 18.14
N PHE A 67 -19.46 3.01 19.09
CA PHE A 67 -19.69 4.27 19.81
C PHE A 67 -19.06 4.19 21.21
N ASN A 68 -18.15 5.12 21.51
CA ASN A 68 -17.46 5.21 22.79
C ASN A 68 -17.82 6.52 23.50
N ASN A 69 -17.84 6.52 24.82
CA ASN A 69 -18.11 7.72 25.63
C ASN A 69 -19.44 8.45 25.25
N ILE A 70 -20.43 7.68 24.80
CA ILE A 70 -21.80 8.12 24.49
C ILE A 70 -22.74 7.28 25.33
N ASP A 71 -23.83 7.90 25.83
CA ASP A 71 -24.85 7.16 26.57
C ASP A 71 -25.40 6.00 25.70
N SER A 72 -25.45 4.81 26.27
CA SER A 72 -25.84 3.58 25.58
C SER A 72 -27.27 3.63 24.98
N ASN A 73 -28.16 4.46 25.52
CA ASN A 73 -29.52 4.66 25.03
C ASN A 73 -29.61 5.74 23.93
N THR A 74 -28.52 6.45 23.62
CA THR A 74 -28.53 7.47 22.59
C THR A 74 -28.89 6.86 21.24
N ASP A 75 -29.82 7.48 20.53
CA ASP A 75 -30.12 7.13 19.14
C ASP A 75 -28.96 7.51 18.24
N VAL A 76 -28.57 6.61 17.35
CA VAL A 76 -27.48 6.77 16.40
C VAL A 76 -27.96 6.47 14.99
N THR A 77 -27.45 7.24 14.05
CA THR A 77 -27.68 7.04 12.61
C THR A 77 -26.32 7.03 11.90
N VAL A 78 -26.10 6.07 11.02
CA VAL A 78 -24.91 5.98 10.16
C VAL A 78 -25.36 5.95 8.71
N ASP A 79 -25.02 7.03 7.98
CA ASP A 79 -25.04 7.05 6.52
C ASP A 79 -23.66 6.59 6.04
N PHE A 80 -23.59 5.46 5.33
CA PHE A 80 -22.34 4.87 4.87
C PHE A 80 -21.78 5.51 3.59
N GLY A 81 -22.51 6.47 3.00
CA GLY A 81 -22.07 7.20 1.81
C GLY A 81 -22.23 6.42 0.50
N ASP A 82 -22.77 5.21 0.53
CA ASP A 82 -23.10 4.38 -0.64
C ASP A 82 -24.64 4.31 -0.89
N GLY A 83 -25.41 5.15 -0.19
CA GLY A 83 -26.85 5.15 -0.21
C GLY A 83 -27.49 4.32 0.91
N THR A 84 -26.68 3.62 1.71
CA THR A 84 -27.16 2.83 2.86
C THR A 84 -27.14 3.70 4.12
N VAL A 85 -28.30 3.77 4.79
CA VAL A 85 -28.44 4.42 6.10
C VAL A 85 -28.95 3.40 7.10
N LYS A 86 -28.33 3.33 8.28
CA LYS A 86 -28.75 2.46 9.39
C LYS A 86 -28.90 3.24 10.68
N GLU A 87 -29.90 2.82 11.45
CA GLU A 87 -30.23 3.42 12.75
C GLU A 87 -30.11 2.38 13.86
N GLY A 88 -29.86 2.83 15.06
CA GLY A 88 -29.75 1.97 16.25
C GLY A 88 -29.52 2.75 17.53
N LYS A 89 -29.04 2.05 18.54
CA LYS A 89 -28.61 2.62 19.82
C LYS A 89 -27.09 2.53 19.95
N ALA A 90 -26.50 3.49 20.65
CA ALA A 90 -25.05 3.54 20.86
C ALA A 90 -24.48 2.30 21.60
N ALA A 91 -25.34 1.55 22.29
CA ALA A 91 -24.97 0.30 22.96
C ALA A 91 -24.53 -0.82 22.00
N THR A 92 -24.91 -0.76 20.71
CA THR A 92 -24.69 -1.83 19.75
C THR A 92 -23.96 -1.27 18.53
N PRO A 93 -22.87 -1.92 18.08
CA PRO A 93 -22.20 -1.52 16.85
C PRO A 93 -23.14 -1.53 15.64
N ILE A 94 -23.04 -0.53 14.79
CA ILE A 94 -23.72 -0.51 13.49
C ILE A 94 -22.76 -1.08 12.45
N THR A 95 -23.19 -2.11 11.72
CA THR A 95 -22.36 -2.83 10.77
C THR A 95 -22.82 -2.65 9.33
N HIS A 96 -21.88 -2.63 8.38
CA HIS A 96 -22.17 -2.57 6.95
C HIS A 96 -21.09 -3.27 6.14
N ALA A 97 -21.46 -3.81 4.98
CA ALA A 97 -20.54 -4.36 3.99
C ALA A 97 -20.79 -3.70 2.64
N TYR A 98 -19.81 -3.00 2.13
CA TYR A 98 -19.90 -2.32 0.83
C TYR A 98 -19.92 -3.32 -0.32
N THR A 99 -20.70 -3.03 -1.34
CA THR A 99 -20.85 -3.87 -2.54
C THR A 99 -20.07 -3.37 -3.76
N GLN A 100 -19.48 -2.18 -3.66
CA GLN A 100 -18.59 -1.60 -4.67
C GLN A 100 -17.35 -1.03 -4.01
N SER A 101 -16.22 -1.10 -4.69
CA SER A 101 -14.98 -0.46 -4.27
C SER A 101 -15.03 1.05 -4.51
N GLY A 102 -14.28 1.82 -3.73
CA GLY A 102 -14.24 3.27 -3.86
C GLY A 102 -13.96 3.99 -2.56
N ASP A 103 -13.92 5.31 -2.64
CA ASP A 103 -13.81 6.20 -1.48
C ASP A 103 -15.22 6.64 -1.05
N TYR A 104 -15.57 6.35 0.18
CA TYR A 104 -16.85 6.71 0.78
C TYR A 104 -16.65 7.68 1.93
N THR A 105 -17.65 8.51 2.15
CA THR A 105 -17.70 9.40 3.30
C THR A 105 -18.89 9.02 4.16
N MET A 106 -18.62 8.41 5.31
CA MET A 106 -19.63 8.10 6.29
C MET A 106 -20.02 9.36 7.08
N LEU A 107 -21.32 9.55 7.31
CA LEU A 107 -21.85 10.55 8.21
C LEU A 107 -22.49 9.84 9.41
N VAL A 108 -21.93 10.05 10.60
CA VAL A 108 -22.37 9.41 11.83
C VAL A 108 -22.98 10.43 12.74
N THR A 109 -24.26 10.25 13.10
CA THR A 109 -25.01 11.11 14.02
C THR A 109 -25.27 10.34 15.31
N ALA A 110 -25.00 10.97 16.46
CA ALA A 110 -25.26 10.43 17.77
C ALA A 110 -25.77 11.54 18.70
N GLY A 111 -27.07 11.61 18.91
CA GLY A 111 -27.72 12.75 19.55
C GLY A 111 -27.48 14.04 18.75
N GLU A 112 -26.91 15.06 19.39
CA GLU A 112 -26.54 16.34 18.73
C GLU A 112 -25.18 16.31 18.03
N ARG A 113 -24.45 15.21 18.12
CA ARG A 113 -23.09 15.08 17.56
C ARG A 113 -23.14 14.53 16.15
N VAL A 114 -22.41 15.17 15.26
CA VAL A 114 -22.24 14.73 13.88
C VAL A 114 -20.75 14.57 13.60
N VAL A 115 -20.34 13.39 13.14
CA VAL A 115 -18.95 13.06 12.79
C VAL A 115 -18.91 12.57 11.36
N GLN A 116 -17.97 13.10 10.58
CA GLN A 116 -17.70 12.66 9.23
C GLN A 116 -16.43 11.78 9.23
N LYS A 117 -16.50 10.62 8.60
CA LYS A 117 -15.38 9.69 8.45
C LYS A 117 -15.24 9.25 7.00
N ARG A 118 -14.01 9.24 6.50
CA ARG A 118 -13.71 8.63 5.20
C ARG A 118 -13.34 7.17 5.40
N ILE A 119 -13.80 6.35 4.46
CA ILE A 119 -13.41 4.95 4.34
C ILE A 119 -13.12 4.62 2.89
N ARG A 120 -12.02 3.93 2.64
CA ARG A 120 -11.69 3.39 1.32
C ARG A 120 -11.98 1.90 1.28
N ILE A 121 -12.73 1.49 0.25
CA ILE A 121 -13.06 0.09 0.00
C ILE A 121 -12.23 -0.39 -1.18
N TYR A 122 -11.45 -1.44 -0.94
CA TYR A 122 -10.54 -2.03 -1.92
C TYR A 122 -11.15 -3.24 -2.59
N ASP A 123 -10.93 -3.36 -3.89
CA ASP A 123 -11.18 -4.56 -4.69
C ASP A 123 -9.91 -4.82 -5.49
N LEU A 124 -8.90 -5.41 -4.82
CA LEU A 124 -7.62 -5.68 -5.44
C LEU A 124 -7.75 -6.86 -6.39
N LEU A 125 -7.59 -6.62 -7.68
CA LEU A 125 -7.58 -7.66 -8.69
C LEU A 125 -6.41 -8.64 -8.46
N ALA A 126 -6.57 -9.90 -8.87
CA ALA A 126 -5.44 -10.79 -9.02
C ALA A 126 -4.41 -10.17 -9.98
N LEU A 127 -3.11 -10.30 -9.68
CA LEU A 127 -2.04 -9.72 -10.52
C LEU A 127 -2.14 -10.14 -11.98
N THR A 128 -2.50 -11.39 -12.24
CA THR A 128 -2.74 -11.89 -13.61
C THR A 128 -3.76 -11.04 -14.37
N GLU A 129 -4.86 -10.66 -13.73
CA GLU A 129 -5.91 -9.83 -14.35
C GLU A 129 -5.50 -8.36 -14.43
N ALA A 130 -4.90 -7.82 -13.36
CA ALA A 130 -4.38 -6.46 -13.34
C ALA A 130 -3.33 -6.23 -14.45
N MET A 131 -2.46 -7.23 -14.68
CA MET A 131 -1.43 -7.16 -15.70
C MET A 131 -1.95 -7.28 -17.13
N LYS A 132 -3.09 -7.95 -17.36
CA LYS A 132 -3.76 -7.90 -18.67
C LYS A 132 -4.22 -6.47 -18.98
N GLN A 133 -4.82 -5.79 -17.99
CA GLN A 133 -5.24 -4.40 -18.15
C GLN A 133 -4.04 -3.47 -18.34
N PHE A 134 -2.94 -3.70 -17.61
CA PHE A 134 -1.71 -2.90 -17.73
C PHE A 134 -1.03 -3.02 -19.09
N ARG A 135 -1.15 -4.19 -19.76
CA ARG A 135 -0.60 -4.46 -21.11
C ARG A 135 -1.48 -3.96 -22.25
N ASP A 136 -2.71 -3.56 -21.97
CA ASP A 136 -3.59 -2.96 -22.96
C ASP A 136 -3.04 -1.59 -23.37
N ALA A 137 -2.70 -1.42 -24.64
CA ALA A 137 -2.12 -0.18 -25.18
C ALA A 137 -3.07 1.03 -25.05
N ASP A 138 -4.37 0.80 -25.00
CA ASP A 138 -5.38 1.83 -24.81
C ASP A 138 -5.59 2.19 -23.34
N ASN A 139 -5.10 1.36 -22.42
CA ASN A 139 -5.16 1.62 -20.99
C ASN A 139 -4.09 2.63 -20.57
N LYS A 140 -4.51 3.71 -19.95
CA LYS A 140 -3.62 4.78 -19.44
C LYS A 140 -3.35 4.65 -17.94
N MET A 141 -3.46 3.46 -17.40
CA MET A 141 -3.18 3.18 -15.99
C MET A 141 -1.70 3.44 -15.69
N VAL A 142 -1.45 4.14 -14.59
CA VAL A 142 -0.11 4.38 -14.04
C VAL A 142 -0.14 3.90 -12.60
N TRP A 143 0.77 3.01 -12.26
CA TRP A 143 0.94 2.55 -10.89
C TRP A 143 2.01 3.33 -10.17
N ALA A 144 1.74 3.70 -8.92
CA ALA A 144 2.68 4.32 -8.01
C ALA A 144 3.27 3.25 -7.07
N MET A 145 4.60 3.12 -7.06
CA MET A 145 5.31 2.22 -6.16
C MET A 145 6.08 3.01 -5.12
N THR A 146 5.95 2.62 -3.85
CA THR A 146 6.74 3.15 -2.75
C THR A 146 7.97 2.27 -2.53
N HIS A 147 9.16 2.87 -2.53
CA HIS A 147 10.42 2.21 -2.22
C HIS A 147 10.59 2.09 -0.70
N ARG A 148 10.82 0.87 -0.17
CA ARG A 148 10.87 0.55 1.27
C ARG A 148 9.65 1.06 2.04
N SER A 149 8.50 1.06 1.41
CA SER A 149 7.23 1.61 1.94
C SER A 149 7.29 3.10 2.31
N HIS A 150 8.26 3.88 1.79
CA HIS A 150 8.40 5.29 2.15
C HIS A 150 7.20 6.12 1.70
N THR A 151 6.67 6.92 2.62
CA THR A 151 5.76 8.04 2.35
C THR A 151 6.47 9.37 2.61
N THR A 152 5.77 10.48 2.51
CA THR A 152 6.31 11.80 2.87
C THR A 152 6.52 11.97 4.37
N ASP A 153 5.81 11.22 5.20
CA ASP A 153 5.94 11.23 6.65
C ASP A 153 7.20 10.49 7.09
N LYS A 154 8.17 11.25 7.62
CA LYS A 154 9.44 10.71 8.12
C LYS A 154 9.36 10.16 9.54
N THR A 155 8.26 10.34 10.23
CA THR A 155 8.05 9.77 11.58
C THR A 155 7.68 8.28 11.52
N ILE A 156 7.43 7.76 10.32
CA ILE A 156 7.12 6.36 10.05
C ILE A 156 8.42 5.62 9.69
N PRO A 157 8.77 4.52 10.38
CA PRO A 157 9.91 3.68 10.02
C PRO A 157 9.78 3.08 8.62
N GLU A 158 10.89 2.94 7.90
CA GLU A 158 10.89 2.18 6.64
C GLU A 158 10.62 0.70 6.91
N ASN A 159 10.06 0.01 5.93
CA ASN A 159 9.83 -1.45 6.00
C ASN A 159 9.07 -1.89 7.27
N SER A 160 8.17 -1.05 7.79
CA SER A 160 7.37 -1.30 9.00
C SER A 160 5.90 -1.57 8.67
N ILE A 161 5.15 -2.07 9.65
CA ILE A 161 3.70 -2.28 9.50
C ILE A 161 2.97 -0.95 9.30
N SER A 162 3.34 0.08 10.07
CA SER A 162 2.76 1.43 9.89
C SER A 162 3.10 2.03 8.52
N ALA A 163 4.27 1.69 7.93
CA ALA A 163 4.61 2.13 6.59
C ALA A 163 3.73 1.48 5.51
N VAL A 164 3.37 0.20 5.66
CA VAL A 164 2.37 -0.45 4.78
C VAL A 164 1.05 0.31 4.84
N GLU A 165 0.59 0.63 6.05
CA GLU A 165 -0.65 1.38 6.24
C GLU A 165 -0.60 2.77 5.64
N ALA A 166 0.51 3.49 5.85
CA ALA A 166 0.71 4.81 5.31
C ALA A 166 0.77 4.82 3.78
N ALA A 167 1.44 3.85 3.15
CA ALA A 167 1.50 3.71 1.70
C ALA A 167 0.11 3.48 1.10
N ILE A 168 -0.69 2.58 1.71
CA ILE A 168 -2.07 2.33 1.30
C ILE A 168 -2.91 3.62 1.42
N ASN A 169 -2.79 4.34 2.54
CA ASN A 169 -3.54 5.58 2.77
C ASN A 169 -3.11 6.70 1.82
N ALA A 170 -1.84 6.72 1.38
CA ALA A 170 -1.33 7.64 0.38
C ALA A 170 -1.80 7.31 -1.05
N GLY A 171 -2.43 6.16 -1.27
CA GLY A 171 -2.93 5.72 -2.58
C GLY A 171 -1.86 5.08 -3.45
N ALA A 172 -0.82 4.50 -2.85
CA ALA A 172 0.15 3.70 -3.60
C ALA A 172 -0.51 2.39 -4.11
N ASP A 173 -0.07 1.92 -5.27
CA ASP A 173 -0.53 0.67 -5.88
C ASP A 173 0.37 -0.50 -5.49
N VAL A 174 1.66 -0.25 -5.29
CA VAL A 174 2.69 -1.25 -5.00
C VAL A 174 3.59 -0.77 -3.87
N ILE A 175 3.92 -1.66 -2.96
CA ILE A 175 4.98 -1.47 -1.95
C ILE A 175 6.18 -2.33 -2.36
N GLU A 176 7.35 -1.71 -2.44
CA GLU A 176 8.60 -2.45 -2.52
C GLU A 176 9.17 -2.63 -1.11
N CYS A 177 9.71 -3.82 -0.85
CA CYS A 177 10.39 -4.16 0.39
C CYS A 177 11.51 -5.18 0.17
N ASP A 178 12.47 -5.17 1.09
CA ASP A 178 13.66 -6.00 1.09
C ASP A 178 13.60 -7.11 2.14
N THR A 179 14.24 -8.26 1.89
CA THR A 179 14.17 -9.38 2.81
C THR A 179 15.51 -9.99 3.16
N HIS A 180 15.68 -10.35 4.44
CA HIS A 180 16.83 -11.11 4.95
C HIS A 180 16.38 -12.30 5.78
N LEU A 181 17.24 -13.34 5.87
CA LEU A 181 16.99 -14.53 6.67
C LEU A 181 17.75 -14.46 7.99
N THR A 182 17.06 -14.76 9.09
CA THR A 182 17.67 -14.92 10.42
C THR A 182 18.42 -16.25 10.55
N SER A 183 19.22 -16.40 11.61
CA SER A 183 19.94 -17.64 11.89
C SER A 183 19.02 -18.84 12.22
N ASP A 184 17.80 -18.57 12.66
CA ASP A 184 16.76 -19.57 12.95
C ASP A 184 15.71 -19.70 11.82
N GLY A 185 15.98 -19.14 10.63
CA GLY A 185 15.21 -19.40 9.42
C GLY A 185 13.95 -18.54 9.24
N VAL A 186 13.83 -17.40 9.94
CA VAL A 186 12.72 -16.47 9.77
C VAL A 186 13.06 -15.41 8.71
N VAL A 187 12.17 -15.16 7.75
CA VAL A 187 12.33 -14.11 6.75
C VAL A 187 11.87 -12.78 7.34
N MET A 188 12.81 -11.86 7.53
CA MET A 188 12.58 -10.52 8.05
C MET A 188 12.52 -9.48 6.93
N VAL A 189 11.80 -8.37 7.15
CA VAL A 189 11.75 -7.24 6.22
C VAL A 189 12.74 -6.16 6.67
N CYS A 190 13.84 -6.03 5.93
CA CYS A 190 14.90 -5.07 6.19
C CYS A 190 15.75 -4.90 4.93
N HIS A 191 16.20 -3.67 4.65
CA HIS A 191 17.07 -3.43 3.50
C HIS A 191 18.51 -3.89 3.74
N ASP A 192 19.09 -3.50 4.86
CA ASP A 192 20.48 -3.83 5.17
C ASP A 192 20.58 -5.20 5.84
N GLN A 193 21.68 -5.92 5.61
CA GLN A 193 21.96 -7.17 6.30
C GLN A 193 22.16 -6.98 7.82
N THR A 194 22.39 -5.73 8.27
CA THR A 194 22.51 -5.41 9.67
C THR A 194 21.31 -4.56 10.15
N ILE A 195 20.93 -4.71 11.41
CA ILE A 195 19.85 -3.93 12.03
C ILE A 195 20.26 -2.51 12.43
N ASN A 196 21.53 -2.13 12.23
CA ASN A 196 22.15 -0.94 12.84
C ASN A 196 21.54 0.39 12.35
N ALA A 197 21.13 0.46 11.09
CA ALA A 197 20.62 1.71 10.51
C ALA A 197 19.14 1.95 10.83
N THR A 198 18.38 0.89 11.03
CA THR A 198 16.92 0.94 11.13
C THR A 198 16.36 0.61 12.50
N THR A 199 17.21 0.24 13.46
CA THR A 199 16.80 -0.07 14.84
C THR A 199 17.70 0.62 15.87
N ASN A 200 17.29 0.61 17.13
CA ASN A 200 18.12 1.03 18.26
C ASN A 200 19.12 -0.04 18.73
N GLY A 201 19.29 -1.12 17.94
CA GLY A 201 20.24 -2.20 18.19
C GLY A 201 21.37 -2.24 17.17
N THR A 202 22.24 -3.25 17.33
CA THR A 202 23.32 -3.55 16.38
C THR A 202 23.44 -5.05 16.20
N GLY A 203 23.72 -5.51 14.98
CA GLY A 203 23.92 -6.92 14.69
C GLY A 203 23.70 -7.27 13.23
N ASP A 204 24.18 -8.43 12.83
CA ASP A 204 24.00 -9.03 11.51
C ASP A 204 22.79 -9.97 11.59
N ILE A 205 21.74 -9.72 10.80
CA ILE A 205 20.48 -10.46 10.79
C ILE A 205 20.74 -11.97 10.61
N THR A 206 21.70 -12.33 9.76
CA THR A 206 22.02 -13.74 9.47
C THR A 206 22.64 -14.49 10.65
N LYS A 207 23.08 -13.77 11.68
CA LYS A 207 23.69 -14.31 12.90
C LYS A 207 22.79 -14.18 14.12
N MET A 208 21.64 -13.53 13.97
CA MET A 208 20.67 -13.30 15.04
C MET A 208 19.45 -14.18 14.83
N THR A 209 18.85 -14.63 15.89
CA THR A 209 17.53 -15.26 15.89
C THR A 209 16.44 -14.18 15.79
N TYR A 210 15.25 -14.59 15.37
CA TYR A 210 14.07 -13.72 15.40
C TYR A 210 13.85 -13.10 16.81
N ALA A 211 13.95 -13.92 17.85
CA ALA A 211 13.76 -13.48 19.23
C ALA A 211 14.77 -12.41 19.68
N GLU A 212 16.03 -12.49 19.23
CA GLU A 212 17.04 -11.48 19.49
C GLU A 212 16.77 -10.17 18.77
N ILE A 213 16.34 -10.21 17.50
CA ILE A 213 15.98 -9.04 16.72
C ILE A 213 14.79 -8.30 17.37
N GLN A 214 13.81 -9.04 17.87
CA GLN A 214 12.61 -8.49 18.52
C GLN A 214 12.90 -7.76 19.86
N GLN A 215 14.12 -7.82 20.39
CA GLN A 215 14.51 -6.98 21.53
C GLN A 215 14.62 -5.51 21.17
N TYR A 216 14.88 -5.18 19.90
CA TYR A 216 15.12 -3.83 19.42
C TYR A 216 13.89 -3.22 18.77
N ASN A 217 13.79 -1.91 18.87
CA ASN A 217 12.72 -1.13 18.25
C ASN A 217 13.22 -0.46 16.97
N LEU A 218 12.32 -0.29 16.00
CA LEU A 218 12.61 0.45 14.79
C LEU A 218 12.86 1.94 15.08
N LEU A 219 13.73 2.54 14.30
CA LEU A 219 13.90 3.98 14.22
C LEU A 219 13.02 4.57 13.13
N ASP A 220 12.42 5.74 13.41
CA ASP A 220 11.82 6.55 12.36
C ASP A 220 12.91 7.09 11.41
N ARG A 221 12.53 7.64 10.28
CA ARG A 221 13.46 8.18 9.28
C ARG A 221 14.13 9.51 9.70
N ASN A 222 13.89 9.99 10.95
CA ASN A 222 14.63 11.06 11.62
C ASN A 222 15.59 10.50 12.68
N GLY A 223 15.69 9.17 12.82
CA GLY A 223 16.55 8.48 13.78
C GLY A 223 15.99 8.41 15.21
N ARG A 224 14.68 8.60 15.39
CA ARG A 224 14.02 8.50 16.71
C ARG A 224 13.51 7.08 16.92
N VAL A 225 13.67 6.56 18.13
CA VAL A 225 13.13 5.25 18.50
C VAL A 225 11.62 5.30 18.53
N THR A 226 10.99 4.31 17.89
CA THR A 226 9.53 4.10 17.91
C THR A 226 9.15 2.91 18.79
N ASP A 227 7.87 2.62 18.92
CA ASP A 227 7.37 1.41 19.61
C ASP A 227 7.24 0.21 18.67
N GLU A 228 7.57 0.37 17.39
CA GLU A 228 7.46 -0.68 16.39
C GLU A 228 8.67 -1.62 16.37
N LYS A 229 8.42 -2.86 15.99
CA LYS A 229 9.42 -3.90 15.80
C LYS A 229 9.64 -4.17 14.32
N MET A 230 10.83 -4.69 13.98
CA MET A 230 11.10 -5.17 12.63
C MET A 230 10.14 -6.33 12.32
N PRO A 231 9.31 -6.22 11.27
CA PRO A 231 8.34 -7.27 10.95
C PRO A 231 8.99 -8.46 10.24
N THR A 232 8.38 -9.61 10.39
CA THR A 232 8.59 -10.72 9.47
C THR A 232 7.94 -10.43 8.12
N LEU A 233 8.38 -11.12 7.06
CA LEU A 233 7.73 -11.02 5.75
C LEU A 233 6.25 -11.44 5.83
N GLU A 234 5.93 -12.44 6.65
CA GLU A 234 4.55 -12.89 6.87
C GLU A 234 3.67 -11.77 7.44
N GLU A 235 4.12 -11.10 8.51
CA GLU A 235 3.39 -10.00 9.14
C GLU A 235 3.23 -8.82 8.17
N PHE A 236 4.29 -8.49 7.44
CA PHE A 236 4.31 -7.39 6.48
C PHE A 236 3.32 -7.62 5.33
N LEU A 237 3.32 -8.80 4.74
CA LEU A 237 2.38 -9.17 3.68
C LEU A 237 0.93 -9.20 4.18
N LYS A 238 0.69 -9.72 5.40
CA LYS A 238 -0.65 -9.73 6.01
C LYS A 238 -1.21 -8.33 6.21
N ALA A 239 -0.39 -7.34 6.55
CA ALA A 239 -0.83 -5.96 6.77
C ALA A 239 -1.45 -5.33 5.51
N GLY A 240 -0.92 -5.67 4.32
CA GLY A 240 -1.43 -5.16 3.04
C GLY A 240 -2.24 -6.16 2.22
N ARG A 241 -2.57 -7.35 2.80
CA ARG A 241 -3.30 -8.40 2.08
C ARG A 241 -4.62 -7.87 1.50
N GLY A 242 -4.81 -8.11 0.20
CA GLY A 242 -5.99 -7.67 -0.54
C GLY A 242 -6.11 -6.16 -0.76
N LYS A 243 -5.15 -5.34 -0.31
CA LYS A 243 -5.23 -3.87 -0.33
C LYS A 243 -4.19 -3.19 -1.21
N ILE A 244 -3.04 -3.84 -1.42
CA ILE A 244 -1.92 -3.30 -2.18
C ILE A 244 -1.08 -4.44 -2.73
N TYR A 245 -0.41 -4.24 -3.87
CA TYR A 245 0.56 -5.20 -4.37
C TYR A 245 1.91 -5.02 -3.68
N PHE A 246 2.72 -6.10 -3.70
CA PHE A 246 4.06 -6.10 -3.14
C PHE A 246 5.10 -6.41 -4.21
N ASN A 247 6.21 -5.71 -4.19
CA ASN A 247 7.41 -6.03 -4.94
C ASN A 247 8.51 -6.45 -3.97
N LEU A 248 8.83 -7.73 -3.94
CA LEU A 248 9.82 -8.28 -3.03
C LEU A 248 11.21 -8.23 -3.65
N ASP A 249 12.11 -7.40 -3.09
CA ASP A 249 13.55 -7.44 -3.37
C ASP A 249 14.24 -8.37 -2.38
N TYR A 250 14.44 -9.62 -2.79
CA TYR A 250 15.15 -10.63 -2.01
C TYR A 250 16.51 -10.99 -2.63
N SER A 251 16.86 -10.42 -3.76
CA SER A 251 18.10 -10.67 -4.49
C SER A 251 18.86 -9.35 -4.73
N PRO A 252 20.08 -9.21 -4.25
CA PRO A 252 21.04 -10.21 -3.72
C PRO A 252 21.00 -10.37 -2.19
N ARG A 253 19.83 -10.40 -1.58
CA ARG A 253 19.64 -10.51 -0.13
C ARG A 253 19.96 -11.92 0.37
N THR A 254 19.82 -12.15 1.67
CA THR A 254 20.23 -13.42 2.31
C THR A 254 19.14 -14.49 2.32
N ALA A 255 17.86 -14.12 2.17
CA ALA A 255 16.78 -15.09 2.02
C ALA A 255 16.84 -15.75 0.64
N SER A 256 16.64 -17.07 0.60
CA SER A 256 16.58 -17.81 -0.66
C SER A 256 15.23 -17.62 -1.35
N THR A 257 15.21 -17.87 -2.66
CA THR A 257 13.96 -17.87 -3.44
C THR A 257 12.91 -18.80 -2.82
N GLN A 258 13.34 -19.99 -2.37
CA GLN A 258 12.43 -20.99 -1.81
C GLN A 258 11.78 -20.51 -0.52
N GLU A 259 12.55 -19.90 0.39
CA GLU A 259 12.06 -19.41 1.69
C GLU A 259 11.05 -18.27 1.50
N VAL A 260 11.38 -17.28 0.67
CA VAL A 260 10.47 -16.17 0.35
C VAL A 260 9.19 -16.68 -0.31
N MET A 261 9.31 -17.58 -1.30
CA MET A 261 8.14 -18.14 -1.98
C MET A 261 7.29 -19.05 -1.09
N ASN A 262 7.86 -19.72 -0.10
CA ASN A 262 7.09 -20.50 0.87
C ASN A 262 6.16 -19.58 1.67
N VAL A 263 6.66 -18.45 2.20
CA VAL A 263 5.84 -17.48 2.93
C VAL A 263 4.69 -16.97 2.05
N VAL A 264 4.98 -16.58 0.80
CA VAL A 264 3.96 -16.07 -0.12
C VAL A 264 2.90 -17.13 -0.47
N LYS A 265 3.31 -18.41 -0.63
CA LYS A 265 2.40 -19.53 -0.91
C LYS A 265 1.52 -19.88 0.29
N GLU A 266 2.10 -19.94 1.48
CA GLU A 266 1.36 -20.23 2.72
C GLU A 266 0.29 -19.18 3.01
N LEU A 267 0.56 -17.94 2.61
CA LEU A 267 -0.41 -16.85 2.70
C LEU A 267 -1.43 -16.82 1.55
N ASP A 268 -1.29 -17.68 0.52
CA ASP A 268 -2.08 -17.61 -0.71
C ASP A 268 -2.04 -16.23 -1.38
N MET A 269 -0.85 -15.61 -1.44
CA MET A 269 -0.65 -14.26 -1.95
C MET A 269 0.13 -14.20 -3.27
N MET A 270 0.25 -15.31 -4.01
CA MET A 270 0.98 -15.35 -5.30
C MET A 270 0.44 -14.37 -6.33
N GLU A 271 -0.85 -14.07 -6.30
CA GLU A 271 -1.53 -13.12 -7.19
C GLU A 271 -1.52 -11.67 -6.64
N GLN A 272 -0.66 -11.41 -5.63
CA GLN A 272 -0.51 -10.08 -5.02
C GLN A 272 0.96 -9.65 -4.94
N VAL A 273 1.88 -10.54 -5.32
CA VAL A 273 3.32 -10.34 -5.12
C VAL A 273 4.09 -10.42 -6.43
N PHE A 274 4.93 -9.40 -6.67
CA PHE A 274 5.99 -9.45 -7.66
C PHE A 274 7.30 -9.90 -7.02
N PHE A 275 8.05 -10.74 -7.70
CA PHE A 275 9.39 -11.16 -7.30
C PHE A 275 10.42 -10.39 -8.12
N TYR A 276 11.13 -9.47 -7.47
CA TYR A 276 12.22 -8.77 -8.13
C TYR A 276 13.40 -9.71 -8.32
N CYS A 277 13.87 -9.78 -9.56
CA CYS A 277 14.99 -10.64 -9.96
C CYS A 277 16.07 -9.80 -10.63
N ASN A 278 17.25 -9.73 -10.02
CA ASN A 278 18.38 -8.98 -10.55
C ASN A 278 19.10 -9.69 -11.72
N SER A 279 18.70 -10.92 -12.05
CA SER A 279 19.27 -11.72 -13.14
C SER A 279 18.22 -12.65 -13.75
N SER A 280 18.46 -13.08 -15.00
CA SER A 280 17.64 -14.11 -15.67
C SER A 280 17.65 -15.43 -14.90
N GLN A 281 18.79 -15.81 -14.33
CA GLN A 281 18.91 -17.02 -13.54
C GLN A 281 17.98 -17.01 -12.31
N LYS A 282 17.87 -15.87 -11.62
CA LYS A 282 16.93 -15.71 -10.51
C LYS A 282 15.47 -15.77 -10.97
N ALA A 283 15.16 -15.18 -12.11
CA ALA A 283 13.84 -15.27 -12.69
C ALA A 283 13.46 -16.71 -13.08
N GLU A 284 14.38 -17.45 -13.68
CA GLU A 284 14.21 -18.89 -13.99
C GLU A 284 14.01 -19.71 -12.73
N GLU A 285 14.74 -19.43 -11.65
CA GLU A 285 14.59 -20.07 -10.35
C GLU A 285 13.17 -19.87 -9.80
N VAL A 286 12.68 -18.63 -9.76
CA VAL A 286 11.30 -18.30 -9.34
C VAL A 286 10.27 -19.06 -10.19
N LEU A 287 10.40 -19.00 -11.52
CA LEU A 287 9.47 -19.65 -12.44
C LEU A 287 9.54 -21.18 -12.42
N SER A 288 10.68 -21.75 -12.02
CA SER A 288 10.82 -23.21 -11.80
C SER A 288 10.02 -23.69 -10.59
N ILE A 289 9.95 -22.85 -9.53
CA ILE A 289 9.18 -23.15 -8.32
C ILE A 289 7.67 -22.90 -8.55
N SER A 290 7.33 -21.85 -9.30
CA SER A 290 5.94 -21.55 -9.66
C SER A 290 5.84 -20.80 -10.99
N LYS A 291 5.24 -21.45 -12.00
CA LYS A 291 4.93 -20.82 -13.28
C LYS A 291 3.89 -19.69 -13.19
N LYS A 292 3.19 -19.58 -12.06
CA LYS A 292 2.21 -18.52 -11.78
C LYS A 292 2.84 -17.29 -11.14
N ALA A 293 4.12 -17.35 -10.75
CA ALA A 293 4.79 -16.22 -10.13
C ALA A 293 4.93 -15.05 -11.10
N HIS A 294 4.78 -13.84 -10.57
CA HIS A 294 4.99 -12.60 -11.32
C HIS A 294 6.41 -12.12 -11.08
N VAL A 295 7.23 -12.19 -12.11
CA VAL A 295 8.65 -11.78 -12.05
C VAL A 295 8.80 -10.35 -12.54
N TYR A 296 9.57 -9.56 -11.79
CA TYR A 296 9.91 -8.20 -12.09
C TYR A 296 11.43 -8.07 -12.20
N THR A 297 11.96 -7.44 -13.25
CA THR A 297 13.41 -7.35 -13.50
C THR A 297 13.81 -6.00 -14.04
N TRP A 298 15.08 -5.60 -13.77
CA TRP A 298 15.72 -4.46 -14.42
C TRP A 298 16.09 -4.76 -15.87
N ALA A 299 16.05 -3.72 -16.68
CA ALA A 299 16.16 -3.76 -18.14
C ALA A 299 17.32 -4.51 -18.76
N GLN A 300 17.17 -4.78 -20.01
CA GLN A 300 18.08 -5.14 -21.11
C GLN A 300 18.87 -6.45 -20.99
N SER A 301 19.75 -6.66 -20.02
CA SER A 301 20.56 -7.88 -19.92
C SER A 301 19.80 -9.05 -19.32
N ALA A 302 18.84 -8.76 -18.43
CA ALA A 302 18.09 -9.79 -17.70
C ALA A 302 16.81 -10.24 -18.42
N TYR A 303 16.18 -9.41 -19.28
CA TYR A 303 14.90 -9.77 -19.87
C TYR A 303 15.00 -10.56 -21.19
N LYS A 304 16.04 -10.33 -22.02
CA LYS A 304 16.21 -11.05 -23.29
C LYS A 304 16.14 -12.58 -23.15
N PRO A 305 16.81 -13.17 -22.15
CA PRO A 305 16.67 -14.60 -21.87
C PRO A 305 15.28 -15.03 -21.41
N LEU A 306 14.46 -14.11 -20.85
CA LEU A 306 13.11 -14.41 -20.37
C LEU A 306 12.06 -14.43 -21.48
N VAL A 307 12.35 -13.81 -22.63
CA VAL A 307 11.45 -13.80 -23.79
C VAL A 307 11.23 -15.22 -24.29
N GLY A 308 9.97 -15.67 -24.24
CA GLY A 308 9.57 -17.03 -24.62
C GLY A 308 9.54 -18.04 -23.48
N LEU A 309 9.99 -17.69 -22.27
CA LEU A 309 9.74 -18.52 -21.10
C LEU A 309 8.26 -18.45 -20.68
N PRO A 310 7.68 -19.56 -20.24
CA PRO A 310 6.33 -19.53 -19.66
C PRO A 310 6.39 -18.78 -18.33
N GLY A 311 5.51 -17.82 -18.14
CA GLY A 311 5.38 -17.07 -16.88
C GLY A 311 5.01 -15.60 -17.10
N ASN A 312 4.77 -14.90 -16.01
CA ASN A 312 4.45 -13.48 -15.99
C ASN A 312 5.70 -12.70 -15.59
N TYR A 313 6.19 -11.86 -16.48
CA TYR A 313 7.36 -11.03 -16.18
C TYR A 313 7.19 -9.59 -16.67
N PHE A 314 7.87 -8.68 -15.98
CA PHE A 314 7.93 -7.25 -16.28
C PHE A 314 9.37 -6.81 -16.39
N VAL A 315 9.55 -5.73 -17.13
CA VAL A 315 10.84 -5.07 -17.27
C VAL A 315 10.68 -3.61 -16.88
N GLN A 316 11.48 -3.17 -15.93
CA GLN A 316 11.59 -1.77 -15.60
C GLN A 316 12.59 -1.08 -16.53
N TYR A 317 12.25 0.11 -16.97
CA TYR A 317 13.15 1.03 -17.66
C TYR A 317 13.35 2.29 -16.82
N SER A 318 14.55 2.84 -16.79
CA SER A 318 14.76 4.18 -16.30
C SER A 318 13.93 5.18 -17.13
N TYR A 319 13.60 6.33 -16.56
CA TYR A 319 12.83 7.36 -17.29
C TYR A 319 13.52 7.76 -18.63
N ALA A 320 14.85 7.86 -18.63
CA ALA A 320 15.64 8.19 -19.83
C ALA A 320 15.55 7.07 -20.89
N GLU A 321 15.61 5.80 -20.49
CA GLU A 321 15.46 4.65 -21.39
C GLU A 321 14.05 4.51 -21.92
N ALA A 322 13.03 4.75 -21.07
CA ALA A 322 11.64 4.74 -21.49
C ALA A 322 11.35 5.84 -22.53
N GLN A 323 11.89 7.05 -22.34
CA GLN A 323 11.76 8.13 -23.33
C GLN A 323 12.40 7.74 -24.67
N LYS A 324 13.59 7.13 -24.66
CA LYS A 324 14.25 6.68 -25.87
C LYS A 324 13.45 5.65 -26.64
N LYS A 325 12.87 4.67 -25.94
CA LYS A 325 12.03 3.61 -26.50
C LYS A 325 10.70 4.09 -27.08
N ILE A 326 10.12 5.17 -26.54
CA ILE A 326 8.89 5.78 -27.08
C ILE A 326 9.16 6.55 -28.36
N MET A 327 10.42 6.97 -28.59
CA MET A 327 10.81 7.74 -29.77
C MET A 327 11.36 6.86 -30.91
N GLU A 328 11.71 5.61 -30.65
CA GLU A 328 12.03 4.57 -31.63
C GLU A 328 10.75 3.87 -32.13
#